data_47655c8b0933e874c745dda03fe2f5a2
#
_entry.id   47655c8b0933e874c745dda03fe2f5a2
#
_cell.length_a   1.000
_cell.length_b   1.000
_cell.length_c   1.000
_cell.angle_alpha   90.00
_cell.angle_beta   90.00
_cell.angle_gamma   90.00
#
_symmetry.space_group_name_H-M   'P 1'
#
loop_
_entity.id
_entity.type
_entity.pdbx_description
1 polymer ?
#
loop_
_entity_poly.entity_id
_entity_poly.type
_entity_poly.pdbx_seq_one_letter_code
_entity_poly.pdbx_strand_id
1 'polypeptide(L)'
;RRQRQMCIRDSLSGGKEGATYINYGKVLTKGYNVSARYSFGRWLSVGGNFTQMNVRDNEKWQIGSTGNSVQNLGYKARIPNVPYQFADFDVNFYWRDLWKKGNVLSVTYDNQYMRSFSYYSQAVGSKNNDFMVPDQFSHNLTLSYSLKQGRYNLSFECRNFTDEDLYDNFSLQKAGRAFYGKIRVHFGD
;
A
#
# COMPACT_ATOMS: atom_id res chain seq x y z
N ARG A 1 3.93 -17.83 16.28
CA ARG A 1 5.16 -17.05 15.97
C ARG A 1 4.90 -15.62 16.38
N ARG A 2 5.58 -15.08 17.39
CA ARG A 2 5.51 -13.67 17.78
C ARG A 2 6.31 -12.87 16.75
N GLN A 3 5.64 -12.10 15.90
CA GLN A 3 6.32 -11.08 15.10
C GLN A 3 6.65 -9.91 16.03
N ARG A 4 7.94 -9.67 16.25
CA ARG A 4 8.42 -8.46 16.91
C ARG A 4 8.48 -7.37 15.82
N GLN A 5 7.52 -6.47 15.83
CA GLN A 5 7.52 -5.31 14.96
C GLN A 5 8.29 -4.19 15.66
N MET A 6 9.44 -3.81 15.10
CA MET A 6 10.21 -2.66 15.56
C MET A 6 9.64 -1.40 14.92
N CYS A 7 9.09 -0.50 15.71
CA CYS A 7 8.64 0.81 15.26
C CYS A 7 9.60 1.90 15.73
N ILE A 8 9.95 2.81 14.84
CA ILE A 8 10.68 4.03 15.18
C ILE A 8 9.70 5.02 15.79
N ARG A 9 10.00 5.53 16.97
CA ARG A 9 9.26 6.62 17.60
C ARG A 9 10.17 7.82 17.70
N ASP A 10 9.77 8.93 17.08
CA ASP A 10 10.34 10.22 17.40
C ASP A 10 9.91 10.62 18.81
N SER A 11 10.85 10.97 19.66
CA SER A 11 10.53 11.44 21.00
C SER A 11 9.96 12.84 20.93
N LEU A 12 8.80 13.05 21.54
CA LEU A 12 8.08 14.31 21.64
C LEU A 12 8.55 15.17 22.81
N SER A 13 9.81 15.13 23.15
CA SER A 13 10.36 16.11 24.09
C SER A 13 11.25 17.08 23.33
N GLY A 14 11.04 18.39 23.54
CA GLY A 14 11.75 19.49 22.87
C GLY A 14 13.24 19.60 23.22
N GLY A 15 13.93 18.49 23.34
CA GLY A 15 15.36 18.36 23.49
C GLY A 15 15.94 17.53 22.35
N LYS A 16 17.17 17.76 21.99
CA LYS A 16 17.96 17.10 20.93
C LYS A 16 18.12 15.58 21.12
N GLU A 17 17.01 14.86 21.24
CA GLU A 17 17.03 13.41 21.37
C GLU A 17 16.72 12.76 20.04
N GLY A 18 17.65 11.93 19.59
CA GLY A 18 17.54 11.19 18.34
C GLY A 18 16.38 10.20 18.32
N ALA A 19 16.00 9.75 17.15
CA ALA A 19 14.98 8.73 16.95
C ALA A 19 15.28 7.49 17.79
N THR A 20 14.31 7.06 18.58
CA THR A 20 14.43 5.90 19.46
C THR A 20 13.54 4.76 18.96
N TYR A 21 14.09 3.56 18.88
CA TYR A 21 13.32 2.36 18.60
C TYR A 21 12.62 1.87 19.87
N ILE A 22 11.30 1.71 19.80
CA ILE A 22 10.53 1.08 20.86
C ILE A 22 9.94 -0.25 20.40
N ASN A 23 10.01 -1.23 21.30
CA ASN A 23 9.28 -2.47 21.11
C ASN A 23 7.86 -2.31 21.65
N TYR A 24 6.86 -2.51 20.81
CA TYR A 24 5.50 -2.73 21.29
C TYR A 24 5.44 -4.12 21.93
N GLY A 25 5.16 -4.17 23.23
CA GLY A 25 5.08 -5.42 23.96
C GLY A 25 3.90 -6.29 23.51
N LYS A 26 2.75 -5.66 23.24
CA LYS A 26 1.51 -6.34 22.90
C LYS A 26 0.71 -5.55 21.87
N VAL A 27 0.48 -6.13 20.72
CA VAL A 27 -0.30 -5.51 19.63
C VAL A 27 -1.53 -6.38 19.36
N LEU A 28 -2.69 -5.75 19.30
CA LEU A 28 -3.94 -6.36 18.89
C LEU A 28 -4.28 -5.93 17.48
N THR A 29 -4.29 -6.88 16.56
CA THR A 29 -4.75 -6.66 15.18
C THR A 29 -6.07 -7.37 14.97
N LYS A 30 -7.08 -6.64 14.49
CA LYS A 30 -8.38 -7.14 14.06
C LYS A 30 -8.74 -6.53 12.73
N GLY A 31 -9.34 -7.33 11.86
CA GLY A 31 -9.74 -6.82 10.55
C GLY A 31 -10.34 -7.89 9.68
N TYR A 32 -10.67 -7.50 8.47
CA TYR A 32 -11.14 -8.39 7.42
C TYR A 32 -10.57 -7.96 6.07
N ASN A 33 -10.44 -8.92 5.20
CA ASN A 33 -10.12 -8.75 3.81
C ASN A 33 -11.21 -9.42 2.98
N VAL A 34 -11.67 -8.72 1.94
CA VAL A 34 -12.64 -9.24 0.97
C VAL A 34 -12.03 -9.06 -0.40
N SER A 35 -11.95 -10.14 -1.16
CA SER A 35 -11.48 -10.12 -2.54
C SER A 35 -12.46 -10.84 -3.45
N ALA A 36 -12.67 -10.28 -4.63
CA ALA A 36 -13.50 -10.89 -5.66
C ALA A 36 -12.87 -10.65 -7.02
N ARG A 37 -12.99 -11.65 -7.90
CA ARG A 37 -12.62 -11.55 -9.30
C ARG A 37 -13.67 -12.22 -10.16
N TYR A 38 -14.06 -11.53 -11.23
CA TYR A 38 -15.02 -12.05 -12.18
C TYR A 38 -14.52 -11.86 -13.61
N SER A 39 -14.71 -12.89 -14.45
CA SER A 39 -14.32 -12.86 -15.86
C SER A 39 -15.55 -12.97 -16.75
N PHE A 40 -15.74 -11.96 -17.59
CA PHE A 40 -16.79 -11.92 -18.60
C PHE A 40 -16.24 -12.55 -19.89
N GLY A 41 -16.51 -13.83 -20.04
CA GLY A 41 -15.97 -14.58 -21.18
C GLY A 41 -14.45 -14.54 -21.26
N ARG A 42 -13.93 -14.29 -22.48
CA ARG A 42 -12.48 -14.28 -22.75
C ARG A 42 -11.91 -12.87 -22.96
N TRP A 43 -12.72 -11.84 -22.83
CA TRP A 43 -12.34 -10.49 -23.25
C TRP A 43 -12.24 -9.49 -22.11
N LEU A 44 -12.87 -9.75 -20.97
CA LEU A 44 -12.87 -8.84 -19.83
C LEU A 44 -12.69 -9.61 -18.52
N SER A 45 -11.83 -9.13 -17.64
CA SER A 45 -11.72 -9.55 -16.26
C SER A 45 -11.72 -8.34 -15.35
N VAL A 46 -12.48 -8.39 -14.27
CA VAL A 46 -12.57 -7.37 -13.25
C VAL A 46 -12.23 -7.99 -11.92
N GLY A 47 -11.34 -7.38 -11.18
CA GLY A 47 -10.93 -7.84 -9.86
C GLY A 47 -10.93 -6.70 -8.86
N GLY A 48 -11.06 -7.06 -7.59
CA GLY A 48 -10.93 -6.09 -6.51
C GLY A 48 -10.63 -6.75 -5.19
N ASN A 49 -10.00 -5.99 -4.34
CA ASN A 49 -9.64 -6.37 -2.99
C ASN A 49 -9.88 -5.17 -2.06
N PHE A 50 -10.50 -5.41 -0.94
CA PHE A 50 -10.69 -4.42 0.10
C PHE A 50 -10.23 -4.98 1.44
N THR A 51 -9.38 -4.23 2.11
CA THR A 51 -8.86 -4.58 3.43
C THR A 51 -9.19 -3.48 4.43
N GLN A 52 -9.77 -3.89 5.54
CA GLN A 52 -9.89 -3.04 6.72
C GLN A 52 -9.27 -3.74 7.92
N MET A 53 -8.34 -3.05 8.57
CA MET A 53 -7.71 -3.56 9.77
C MET A 53 -7.63 -2.49 10.86
N ASN A 54 -7.60 -2.94 12.10
CA ASN A 54 -7.46 -2.10 13.27
C ASN A 54 -6.31 -2.65 14.10
N VAL A 55 -5.19 -1.94 14.06
CA VAL A 55 -3.95 -2.31 14.76
C VAL A 55 -3.81 -1.38 15.95
N ARG A 56 -3.89 -1.93 17.15
CA ARG A 56 -3.87 -1.16 18.39
C ARG A 56 -2.79 -1.67 19.34
N ASP A 57 -2.19 -0.73 20.05
CA ASP A 57 -1.36 -1.04 21.21
C ASP A 57 -2.25 -1.62 22.33
N ASN A 58 -1.92 -2.83 22.77
CA ASN A 58 -2.65 -3.51 23.84
C ASN A 58 -1.78 -3.76 25.08
N GLU A 59 -0.64 -3.06 25.18
CA GLU A 59 0.20 -3.06 26.35
C GLU A 59 -0.26 -1.98 27.33
N LYS A 60 -0.74 -2.38 28.50
CA LYS A 60 -1.28 -1.44 29.51
C LYS A 60 -0.18 -0.75 30.30
N TRP A 61 0.94 -1.43 30.50
CA TRP A 61 2.06 -0.96 31.30
C TRP A 61 3.35 -1.04 30.50
N GLN A 62 4.19 -0.04 30.61
CA GLN A 62 5.51 -0.02 29.99
C GLN A 62 6.57 0.37 30.99
N ILE A 63 7.82 0.03 30.72
CA ILE A 63 8.94 0.45 31.56
C ILE A 63 9.30 1.88 31.16
N GLY A 64 9.21 2.80 32.12
CA GLY A 64 9.64 4.18 31.97
C GLY A 64 11.16 4.33 31.94
N SER A 65 11.64 5.54 31.66
CA SER A 65 13.08 5.86 31.59
C SER A 65 13.83 5.61 32.92
N THR A 66 13.11 5.62 34.02
CA THR A 66 13.64 5.36 35.39
C THR A 66 13.59 3.88 35.77
N GLY A 67 13.21 2.98 34.87
CA GLY A 67 13.06 1.56 35.14
C GLY A 67 11.75 1.18 35.86
N ASN A 68 10.93 2.14 36.24
CA ASN A 68 9.65 1.89 36.88
C ASN A 68 8.55 1.57 35.86
N SER A 69 7.57 0.75 36.30
CA SER A 69 6.38 0.48 35.49
C SER A 69 5.47 1.69 35.47
N VAL A 70 5.21 2.23 34.29
CA VAL A 70 4.31 3.40 34.07
C VAL A 70 3.15 3.00 33.16
N GLN A 71 2.03 3.67 33.31
CA GLN A 71 0.89 3.43 32.44
C GLN A 71 1.21 3.87 31.01
N ASN A 72 0.96 3.00 30.05
CA ASN A 72 1.15 3.31 28.65
C ASN A 72 0.04 4.25 28.15
N LEU A 73 0.40 5.46 27.81
CA LEU A 73 -0.54 6.47 27.26
C LEU A 73 -1.10 6.03 25.88
N GLY A 74 -0.39 5.16 25.18
CA GLY A 74 -0.82 4.57 23.91
C GLY A 74 -1.75 3.37 24.04
N TYR A 75 -2.10 2.95 25.26
CA TYR A 75 -2.98 1.80 25.47
C TYR A 75 -4.32 1.96 24.75
N LYS A 76 -4.66 0.98 23.90
CA LYS A 76 -5.81 0.98 22.97
C LYS A 76 -5.77 2.04 21.86
N ALA A 77 -4.75 2.88 21.79
CA ALA A 77 -4.58 3.76 20.64
C ALA A 77 -4.19 2.97 19.39
N ARG A 78 -4.50 3.53 18.22
CA ARG A 78 -4.01 2.98 16.94
C ARG A 78 -2.50 3.13 16.86
N ILE A 79 -1.84 2.12 16.33
CA ILE A 79 -0.42 2.20 16.04
C ILE A 79 -0.23 3.20 14.88
N PRO A 80 0.63 4.21 15.05
CA PRO A 80 0.88 5.19 14.01
C PRO A 80 1.59 4.57 12.80
N ASN A 81 1.52 5.29 11.69
CA ASN A 81 2.17 4.93 10.43
C ASN A 81 1.76 3.55 9.88
N VAL A 82 0.53 3.15 10.14
CA VAL A 82 -0.07 1.93 9.63
C VAL A 82 -1.39 2.27 8.94
N PRO A 83 -1.51 2.08 7.62
CA PRO A 83 -2.78 2.21 6.93
C PRO A 83 -3.78 1.20 7.49
N TYR A 84 -5.00 1.65 7.74
CA TYR A 84 -6.03 0.79 8.31
C TYR A 84 -7.15 0.42 7.34
N GLN A 85 -7.19 1.09 6.20
CA GLN A 85 -8.15 0.83 5.15
C GLN A 85 -7.51 1.07 3.79
N PHE A 86 -7.51 0.06 2.94
CA PHE A 86 -7.00 0.15 1.58
C PHE A 86 -7.75 -0.80 0.66
N ALA A 87 -7.77 -0.47 -0.60
CA ALA A 87 -8.43 -1.24 -1.64
C ALA A 87 -7.59 -1.23 -2.93
N ASP A 88 -7.68 -2.32 -3.66
CA ASP A 88 -7.15 -2.45 -5.00
C ASP A 88 -8.29 -2.82 -5.95
N PHE A 89 -8.27 -2.29 -7.15
CA PHE A 89 -9.24 -2.60 -8.18
C PHE A 89 -8.54 -2.70 -9.53
N ASP A 90 -8.82 -3.76 -10.28
CA ASP A 90 -8.24 -3.98 -11.59
C ASP A 90 -9.29 -4.32 -12.64
N VAL A 91 -9.09 -3.80 -13.84
CA VAL A 91 -9.88 -4.13 -15.04
C VAL A 91 -8.93 -4.49 -16.15
N ASN A 92 -9.16 -5.67 -16.73
CA ASN A 92 -8.33 -6.19 -17.80
C ASN A 92 -9.17 -6.49 -19.03
N PHE A 93 -8.85 -5.84 -20.14
CA PHE A 93 -9.43 -6.11 -21.45
C PHE A 93 -8.45 -6.90 -22.30
N TYR A 94 -8.96 -7.89 -23.03
CA TYR A 94 -8.18 -8.75 -23.91
C TYR A 94 -8.80 -8.83 -25.29
N TRP A 95 -8.06 -8.42 -26.32
CA TRP A 95 -8.39 -8.64 -27.72
C TRP A 95 -7.49 -9.74 -28.27
N ARG A 96 -8.08 -10.90 -28.49
CA ARG A 96 -7.37 -12.07 -29.04
C ARG A 96 -7.42 -12.05 -30.55
N ASP A 97 -6.37 -12.60 -31.17
CA ASP A 97 -6.24 -12.69 -32.63
C ASP A 97 -6.28 -11.35 -33.36
N LEU A 98 -5.91 -10.26 -32.66
CA LEU A 98 -5.85 -8.93 -33.23
C LEU A 98 -4.75 -8.86 -34.30
N TRP A 99 -5.11 -8.47 -35.51
CA TRP A 99 -4.31 -8.41 -36.74
C TRP A 99 -3.74 -9.75 -37.21
N LYS A 100 -3.44 -10.72 -36.34
CA LYS A 100 -2.92 -12.03 -36.67
C LYS A 100 -3.35 -13.05 -35.62
N LYS A 101 -3.66 -14.28 -36.07
CA LYS A 101 -3.99 -15.39 -35.20
C LYS A 101 -2.84 -15.66 -34.20
N GLY A 102 -3.19 -15.80 -32.93
CA GLY A 102 -2.24 -16.02 -31.85
C GLY A 102 -1.63 -14.75 -31.25
N ASN A 103 -2.01 -13.54 -31.74
CA ASN A 103 -1.65 -12.30 -31.11
C ASN A 103 -2.70 -11.90 -30.07
N VAL A 104 -2.28 -11.24 -28.99
CA VAL A 104 -3.18 -10.74 -27.95
C VAL A 104 -2.78 -9.33 -27.58
N LEU A 105 -3.73 -8.40 -27.71
CA LEU A 105 -3.63 -7.09 -27.12
C LEU A 105 -4.35 -7.10 -25.78
N SER A 106 -3.72 -6.60 -24.73
CA SER A 106 -4.35 -6.40 -23.44
C SER A 106 -4.18 -4.97 -22.94
N VAL A 107 -5.24 -4.45 -22.36
CA VAL A 107 -5.24 -3.19 -21.63
C VAL A 107 -5.63 -3.48 -20.20
N THR A 108 -4.74 -3.17 -19.28
CA THR A 108 -4.95 -3.32 -17.85
C THR A 108 -5.01 -1.93 -17.22
N TYR A 109 -6.10 -1.65 -16.54
CA TYR A 109 -6.21 -0.53 -15.63
C TYR A 109 -6.18 -1.07 -14.21
N ASP A 110 -5.34 -0.51 -13.36
CA ASP A 110 -5.30 -0.80 -11.94
C ASP A 110 -5.36 0.49 -11.12
N ASN A 111 -6.08 0.42 -10.02
CA ASN A 111 -6.24 1.50 -9.07
C ASN A 111 -5.91 0.99 -7.67
N GLN A 112 -5.19 1.79 -6.91
CA GLN A 112 -4.93 1.56 -5.50
C GLN A 112 -5.46 2.73 -4.69
N TYR A 113 -6.28 2.42 -3.71
CA TYR A 113 -6.79 3.37 -2.73
C TYR A 113 -6.18 3.10 -1.36
N MET A 114 -5.76 4.14 -0.69
CA MET A 114 -5.31 4.08 0.70
C MET A 114 -5.94 5.25 1.46
N ARG A 115 -6.67 4.94 2.53
CA ARG A 115 -7.24 5.95 3.39
C ARG A 115 -6.18 6.63 4.25
N SER A 116 -6.37 7.90 4.53
CA SER A 116 -5.53 8.71 5.39
C SER A 116 -5.27 8.04 6.73
N PHE A 117 -4.06 8.16 7.22
CA PHE A 117 -3.65 7.61 8.51
C PHE A 117 -2.66 8.53 9.21
N SER A 118 -2.60 8.43 10.53
CA SER A 118 -1.73 9.28 11.33
C SER A 118 -0.30 8.74 11.34
N TYR A 119 0.65 9.65 11.17
CA TYR A 119 2.08 9.36 11.32
C TYR A 119 2.48 9.23 12.79
N TYR A 120 1.91 10.07 13.67
CA TYR A 120 2.16 10.02 15.10
C TYR A 120 1.04 9.30 15.87
N SER A 121 1.37 8.85 17.08
CA SER A 121 0.37 8.29 17.98
C SER A 121 -0.64 9.36 18.40
N GLN A 122 -1.90 9.11 18.14
CA GLN A 122 -3.01 9.98 18.57
C GLN A 122 -3.11 10.12 20.09
N ALA A 123 -2.52 9.21 20.85
CA ALA A 123 -2.49 9.26 22.30
C ALA A 123 -1.54 10.33 22.87
N VAL A 124 -0.55 10.75 22.09
CA VAL A 124 0.55 11.60 22.57
C VAL A 124 0.47 13.03 22.02
N GLY A 125 -0.67 13.47 21.51
CA GLY A 125 -0.91 14.87 21.27
C GLY A 125 -1.11 15.33 19.83
N SER A 126 -1.21 14.44 18.86
CA SER A 126 -1.62 14.82 17.52
C SER A 126 -3.14 14.91 17.41
N LYS A 127 -3.73 15.94 18.01
CA LYS A 127 -5.13 16.30 17.74
C LYS A 127 -5.29 17.10 16.45
N ASN A 128 -4.20 17.58 15.88
CA ASN A 128 -4.17 18.36 14.64
C ASN A 128 -3.87 17.44 13.46
N ASN A 129 -4.48 17.73 12.32
CA ASN A 129 -4.28 16.99 11.06
C ASN A 129 -2.88 17.18 10.44
N ASP A 130 -1.99 17.92 11.06
CA ASP A 130 -0.69 18.34 10.52
C ASP A 130 0.28 17.17 10.26
N PHE A 131 -0.01 16.01 10.84
CA PHE A 131 0.82 14.80 10.69
C PHE A 131 0.03 13.61 10.13
N MET A 132 -0.90 13.89 9.25
CA MET A 132 -1.67 12.86 8.56
C MET A 132 -1.07 12.62 7.18
N VAL A 133 -0.89 11.37 6.84
CA VAL A 133 -0.74 10.96 5.44
C VAL A 133 -2.13 11.05 4.82
N PRO A 134 -2.32 11.81 3.72
CA PRO A 134 -3.65 12.03 3.12
C PRO A 134 -4.24 10.74 2.52
N ASP A 135 -5.51 10.79 2.15
CA ASP A 135 -6.11 9.79 1.27
C ASP A 135 -5.35 9.76 -0.06
N GLN A 136 -5.09 8.59 -0.58
CA GLN A 136 -4.32 8.43 -1.80
C GLN A 136 -5.04 7.55 -2.79
N PHE A 137 -5.03 7.97 -4.04
CA PHE A 137 -5.47 7.20 -5.19
C PHE A 137 -4.33 7.10 -6.21
N SER A 138 -3.93 5.89 -6.54
CA SER A 138 -2.98 5.64 -7.61
C SER A 138 -3.68 4.98 -8.78
N HIS A 139 -3.57 5.57 -9.94
CA HIS A 139 -4.18 5.09 -11.17
C HIS A 139 -3.07 4.70 -12.15
N ASN A 140 -3.06 3.46 -12.59
CA ASN A 140 -2.07 2.96 -13.53
C ASN A 140 -2.75 2.35 -14.76
N LEU A 141 -2.09 2.48 -15.89
CA LEU A 141 -2.57 1.94 -17.16
C LEU A 141 -1.43 1.20 -17.83
N THR A 142 -1.68 -0.04 -18.19
CA THR A 142 -0.73 -0.89 -18.91
C THR A 142 -1.32 -1.35 -20.22
N LEU A 143 -0.62 -1.10 -21.32
CA LEU A 143 -0.90 -1.64 -22.63
C LEU A 143 0.14 -2.72 -22.94
N SER A 144 -0.30 -3.93 -23.26
CA SER A 144 0.61 -5.03 -23.60
C SER A 144 0.18 -5.71 -24.89
N TYR A 145 1.14 -5.96 -25.77
CA TYR A 145 0.91 -6.67 -27.02
C TYR A 145 1.81 -7.90 -27.11
N SER A 146 1.17 -9.06 -27.18
CA SER A 146 1.81 -10.36 -27.29
C SER A 146 1.72 -10.85 -28.74
N LEU A 147 2.85 -11.18 -29.33
CA LEU A 147 3.02 -11.58 -30.72
C LEU A 147 3.51 -13.03 -30.82
N LYS A 148 3.15 -13.67 -31.93
CA LYS A 148 3.60 -15.03 -32.25
C LYS A 148 3.40 -16.01 -31.06
N GLN A 149 2.17 -16.08 -30.57
CA GLN A 149 1.79 -16.97 -29.46
C GLN A 149 2.59 -16.72 -28.16
N GLY A 150 3.01 -15.46 -27.92
CA GLY A 150 3.74 -15.10 -26.71
C GLY A 150 5.26 -15.05 -26.86
N ARG A 151 5.79 -15.35 -28.04
CA ARG A 151 7.26 -15.30 -28.27
C ARG A 151 7.83 -13.89 -28.07
N TYR A 152 7.09 -12.87 -28.49
CA TYR A 152 7.46 -11.46 -28.28
C TYR A 152 6.36 -10.78 -27.49
N ASN A 153 6.73 -10.08 -26.42
CA ASN A 153 5.80 -9.30 -25.62
C ASN A 153 6.34 -7.88 -25.49
N LEU A 154 5.53 -6.91 -25.92
CA LEU A 154 5.79 -5.50 -25.81
C LEU A 154 4.83 -4.95 -24.78
N SER A 155 5.31 -4.13 -23.85
CA SER A 155 4.47 -3.52 -22.82
C SER A 155 4.84 -2.07 -22.64
N PHE A 156 3.82 -1.22 -22.54
CA PHE A 156 3.93 0.17 -22.16
C PHE A 156 3.08 0.40 -20.92
N GLU A 157 3.66 0.96 -19.89
CA GLU A 157 3.02 1.21 -18.60
C GLU A 157 3.12 2.69 -18.25
N CYS A 158 2.00 3.30 -17.88
CA CYS A 158 1.92 4.62 -17.31
C CYS A 158 1.44 4.48 -15.86
N ARG A 159 2.34 4.72 -14.92
CA ARG A 159 2.03 4.72 -13.49
C ARG A 159 1.61 6.10 -13.05
N ASN A 160 0.64 6.12 -12.12
CA ASN A 160 0.11 7.35 -11.54
C ASN A 160 -0.24 8.35 -12.65
N PHE A 161 -1.06 7.94 -13.64
CA PHE A 161 -1.34 8.77 -14.83
C PHE A 161 -2.11 10.05 -14.50
N THR A 162 -2.77 10.11 -13.36
CA THR A 162 -3.44 11.32 -12.82
C THR A 162 -2.47 12.30 -12.20
N ASP A 163 -1.22 11.88 -11.94
CA ASP A 163 -0.16 12.68 -11.31
C ASP A 163 -0.49 13.12 -9.88
N GLU A 164 -1.13 12.24 -9.14
CA GLU A 164 -1.47 12.46 -7.74
C GLU A 164 -0.23 12.43 -6.84
N ASP A 165 -0.25 13.24 -5.79
CA ASP A 165 0.79 13.21 -4.75
C ASP A 165 0.61 11.96 -3.88
N LEU A 166 1.50 10.99 -4.04
CA LEU A 166 1.49 9.73 -3.32
C LEU A 166 2.63 9.70 -2.29
N TYR A 167 2.36 9.10 -1.14
CA TYR A 167 3.31 9.01 -0.04
C TYR A 167 3.42 7.58 0.45
N ASP A 168 4.65 7.11 0.66
CA ASP A 168 4.89 5.84 1.37
C ASP A 168 4.76 6.02 2.88
N ASN A 169 5.20 7.17 3.34
CA ASN A 169 5.27 7.56 4.72
C ASN A 169 5.10 9.07 4.83
N PHE A 170 4.97 9.61 6.02
CA PHE A 170 4.92 11.06 6.23
C PHE A 170 6.18 11.72 5.64
N SER A 171 5.98 12.76 4.85
CA SER A 171 7.03 13.52 4.14
C SER A 171 7.89 12.71 3.16
N LEU A 172 7.56 11.45 2.88
CA LEU A 172 8.23 10.65 1.88
C LEU A 172 7.34 10.48 0.66
N GLN A 173 7.42 11.45 -0.24
CA GLN A 173 6.66 11.45 -1.50
C GLN A 173 7.24 10.43 -2.49
N LYS A 174 6.37 9.70 -3.15
CA LYS A 174 6.71 8.82 -4.28
C LYS A 174 6.97 9.64 -5.53
N ALA A 175 7.61 9.02 -6.51
CA ALA A 175 7.68 9.60 -7.84
C ALA A 175 6.26 9.85 -8.39
N GLY A 176 6.05 11.00 -9.03
CA GLY A 176 4.82 11.33 -9.74
C GLY A 176 4.58 10.42 -10.93
N ARG A 177 3.93 10.93 -11.97
CA ARG A 177 3.68 10.17 -13.21
C ARG A 177 4.96 9.62 -13.82
N ALA A 178 4.95 8.33 -14.14
CA ALA A 178 6.11 7.64 -14.71
C ALA A 178 5.70 6.73 -15.87
N PHE A 179 6.56 6.64 -16.89
CA PHE A 179 6.35 5.83 -18.07
C PHE A 179 7.42 4.75 -18.18
N TYR A 180 7.01 3.53 -18.48
CA TYR A 180 7.90 2.39 -18.63
C TYR A 180 7.62 1.64 -19.94
N GLY A 181 8.68 1.31 -20.67
CA GLY A 181 8.64 0.39 -21.79
C GLY A 181 9.32 -0.93 -21.43
N LYS A 182 8.72 -2.06 -21.79
CA LYS A 182 9.28 -3.38 -21.57
C LYS A 182 9.17 -4.22 -22.82
N ILE A 183 10.28 -4.86 -23.21
CA ILE A 183 10.34 -5.85 -24.28
C ILE A 183 10.78 -7.17 -23.65
N ARG A 184 10.01 -8.23 -23.91
CA ARG A 184 10.37 -9.61 -23.49
C ARG A 184 10.37 -10.50 -24.71
N VAL A 185 11.45 -11.26 -24.88
CA VAL A 185 11.61 -12.25 -25.94
C VAL A 185 11.82 -13.61 -25.30
N HIS A 186 11.04 -14.59 -25.72
CA HIS A 186 11.23 -15.98 -25.32
C HIS A 186 12.01 -16.71 -26.42
N PHE A 187 13.17 -17.23 -26.03
CA PHE A 187 14.01 -18.08 -26.88
C PHE A 187 13.72 -19.53 -26.47
N GLY A 188 13.12 -20.29 -27.35
CA GLY A 188 12.77 -21.69 -27.17
C GLY A 188 11.84 -22.13 -28.29
N ASP A 189 11.93 -23.37 -28.66
CA ASP A 189 11.05 -24.03 -29.64
C ASP A 189 9.66 -24.25 -29.04
#